data_c6a8db97c4ac95ed916804406bd612f3
#
_entry.id   c6a8db97c4ac95ed916804406bd612f3
#
_cell.length_a   1.000
_cell.length_b   1.000
_cell.length_c   1.000
_cell.angle_alpha   90.00
_cell.angle_beta   90.00
_cell.angle_gamma   90.00
#
_symmetry.space_group_name_H-M   'P 1'
#
loop_
_entity.id
_entity.type
_entity.pdbx_description
1 polymer ?
#
loop_
_entity_poly.entity_id
_entity_poly.type
_entity_poly.pdbx_seq_one_letter_code
_entity_poly.pdbx_strand_id
1 'polypeptide(L)'
;MKKPTNILVIRLSAMGDVAMIVPVLSVFSETYPEVQLTILTKAFFKPFFQDFTNIVFLEADIKGKHKGFMGLLKLSKEANSLEVNAVADLHNVIRSKIITRYLKILGKKAATINKGRKEKKSLTRVKNKNFKQLKTTHQRYADVFEALGFSIDLTNFNSLAKKEYNKNLLNLLGKKKKITIGIAPFAAYKSKMYPLPLIKKVIADLDKEH
;
A
#
# COMPACT_ATOMS: atom_id res chain seq x y z
N MET A 1 -26.35 8.91 9.31
CA MET A 1 -25.67 7.64 9.63
C MET A 1 -24.44 7.94 10.47
N LYS A 2 -24.17 7.17 11.54
CA LYS A 2 -22.98 7.33 12.40
C LYS A 2 -21.73 7.07 11.56
N LYS A 3 -20.67 7.89 11.73
CA LYS A 3 -19.38 7.66 11.05
C LYS A 3 -18.75 6.32 11.51
N PRO A 4 -18.10 5.57 10.60
CA PRO A 4 -17.35 4.38 10.98
C PRO A 4 -16.24 4.71 12.01
N THR A 5 -16.04 3.81 12.98
CA THR A 5 -14.99 3.93 14.00
C THR A 5 -13.87 2.91 13.86
N ASN A 6 -14.08 1.86 13.05
CA ASN A 6 -13.05 0.88 12.68
C ASN A 6 -13.18 0.52 11.20
N ILE A 7 -12.16 0.82 10.41
CA ILE A 7 -12.16 0.62 8.95
C ILE A 7 -11.20 -0.50 8.59
N LEU A 8 -11.72 -1.56 7.94
CA LEU A 8 -10.89 -2.59 7.32
C LEU A 8 -10.28 -2.05 6.02
N VAL A 9 -8.96 -1.93 5.97
CA VAL A 9 -8.20 -1.51 4.80
C VAL A 9 -7.59 -2.74 4.13
N ILE A 10 -8.01 -3.08 2.91
CA ILE A 10 -7.58 -4.30 2.22
C ILE A 10 -6.56 -4.00 1.13
N ARG A 11 -5.31 -4.50 1.28
CA ARG A 11 -4.29 -4.51 0.22
C ARG A 11 -3.34 -5.68 0.36
N LEU A 12 -3.55 -6.75 -0.41
CA LEU A 12 -2.85 -8.03 -0.26
C LEU A 12 -1.50 -8.10 -1.02
N SER A 13 -1.26 -7.18 -1.98
CA SER A 13 -0.06 -7.11 -2.87
C SER A 13 -0.14 -5.88 -3.79
N ALA A 14 0.91 -5.45 -4.53
CA ALA A 14 2.28 -5.87 -4.36
C ALA A 14 2.98 -4.99 -3.32
N MET A 15 4.28 -5.26 -3.01
CA MET A 15 5.01 -4.54 -1.96
C MET A 15 4.98 -3.02 -2.15
N GLY A 16 5.32 -2.52 -3.33
CA GLY A 16 5.28 -1.08 -3.62
C GLY A 16 3.88 -0.47 -3.48
N ASP A 17 2.84 -1.18 -3.93
CA ASP A 17 1.46 -0.70 -3.76
C ASP A 17 1.02 -0.68 -2.28
N VAL A 18 1.52 -1.61 -1.45
CA VAL A 18 1.27 -1.61 -0.01
C VAL A 18 2.02 -0.45 0.65
N ALA A 19 3.29 -0.23 0.31
CA ALA A 19 4.08 0.89 0.81
C ALA A 19 3.43 2.25 0.46
N MET A 20 2.83 2.39 -0.73
CA MET A 20 2.12 3.60 -1.15
C MET A 20 0.83 3.90 -0.35
N ILE A 21 0.35 2.98 0.49
CA ILE A 21 -0.76 3.26 1.40
C ILE A 21 -0.28 4.10 2.58
N VAL A 22 0.96 3.89 3.03
CA VAL A 22 1.51 4.47 4.27
C VAL A 22 1.35 6.00 4.34
N PRO A 23 1.73 6.79 3.31
CA PRO A 23 1.52 8.24 3.33
C PRO A 23 0.05 8.64 3.48
N VAL A 24 -0.86 7.90 2.86
CA VAL A 24 -2.30 8.18 2.94
C VAL A 24 -2.84 7.87 4.34
N LEU A 25 -2.38 6.77 4.96
CA LEU A 25 -2.76 6.42 6.33
C LEU A 25 -2.15 7.36 7.36
N SER A 26 -0.95 7.92 7.11
CA SER A 26 -0.35 8.94 8.00
C SER A 26 -1.28 10.15 8.10
N VAL A 27 -1.63 10.74 6.95
CA VAL A 27 -2.56 11.88 6.91
C VAL A 27 -3.93 11.51 7.49
N PHE A 28 -4.43 10.29 7.19
CA PHE A 28 -5.70 9.81 7.75
C PHE A 28 -5.66 9.74 9.28
N SER A 29 -4.62 9.13 9.85
CA SER A 29 -4.49 8.96 11.31
C SER A 29 -4.28 10.28 12.05
N GLU A 30 -3.61 11.24 11.41
CA GLU A 30 -3.48 12.60 11.94
C GLU A 30 -4.82 13.38 11.91
N THR A 31 -5.61 13.18 10.83
CA THR A 31 -6.89 13.89 10.64
C THR A 31 -8.02 13.27 11.46
N TYR A 32 -8.00 11.94 11.64
CA TYR A 32 -9.05 11.15 12.32
C TYR A 32 -8.44 10.21 13.37
N PRO A 33 -7.80 10.72 14.42
CA PRO A 33 -7.11 9.91 15.42
C PRO A 33 -8.04 8.97 16.20
N GLU A 34 -9.33 9.27 16.24
CA GLU A 34 -10.38 8.47 16.89
C GLU A 34 -10.80 7.24 16.08
N VAL A 35 -10.38 7.16 14.81
CA VAL A 35 -10.75 6.05 13.91
C VAL A 35 -9.67 4.98 13.92
N GLN A 36 -10.04 3.78 14.32
CA GLN A 36 -9.17 2.61 14.22
C GLN A 36 -9.08 2.12 12.78
N LEU A 37 -7.90 1.69 12.36
CA LEU A 37 -7.66 1.06 11.08
C LEU A 37 -7.26 -0.40 11.27
N THR A 38 -8.00 -1.33 10.67
CA THR A 38 -7.62 -2.74 10.62
C THR A 38 -6.99 -3.01 9.25
N ILE A 39 -5.67 -3.25 9.20
CA ILE A 39 -4.95 -3.47 7.95
C ILE A 39 -4.91 -4.96 7.61
N LEU A 40 -5.62 -5.33 6.54
CA LEU A 40 -5.63 -6.67 6.00
C LEU A 40 -4.61 -6.81 4.88
N THR A 41 -3.47 -7.42 5.18
CA THR A 41 -2.38 -7.66 4.23
C THR A 41 -1.55 -8.88 4.63
N LYS A 42 -0.49 -9.23 3.86
CA LYS A 42 0.40 -10.35 4.20
C LYS A 42 1.31 -9.98 5.36
N ALA A 43 1.71 -10.96 6.19
CA ALA A 43 2.65 -10.77 7.30
C ALA A 43 3.93 -10.05 6.90
N PHE A 44 4.46 -10.36 5.72
CA PHE A 44 5.66 -9.74 5.16
C PHE A 44 5.61 -8.20 5.11
N PHE A 45 4.42 -7.62 5.03
CA PHE A 45 4.22 -6.16 4.94
C PHE A 45 3.97 -5.49 6.29
N LYS A 46 3.91 -6.25 7.40
CA LYS A 46 3.67 -5.73 8.74
C LYS A 46 4.63 -4.58 9.13
N PRO A 47 5.94 -4.62 8.78
CA PRO A 47 6.88 -3.55 9.13
C PRO A 47 6.53 -2.17 8.57
N PHE A 48 5.72 -2.07 7.50
CA PHE A 48 5.28 -0.77 6.99
C PHE A 48 4.30 -0.03 7.91
N PHE A 49 3.68 -0.73 8.86
CA PHE A 49 2.59 -0.21 9.69
C PHE A 49 2.93 -0.18 11.18
N GLN A 50 4.14 -0.52 11.57
CA GLN A 50 4.53 -0.66 12.98
C GLN A 50 4.59 0.66 13.77
N ASP A 51 4.67 1.80 13.06
CA ASP A 51 4.79 3.12 13.69
C ASP A 51 3.43 3.78 13.94
N PHE A 52 2.34 3.14 13.55
CA PHE A 52 0.99 3.64 13.75
C PHE A 52 0.41 3.11 15.06
N THR A 53 -0.13 3.98 15.88
CA THR A 53 -0.75 3.63 17.17
C THR A 53 -2.21 3.18 17.04
N ASN A 54 -2.91 3.65 16.00
CA ASN A 54 -4.33 3.35 15.74
C ASN A 54 -4.53 2.21 14.73
N ILE A 55 -3.49 1.41 14.43
CA ILE A 55 -3.56 0.30 13.47
C ILE A 55 -3.59 -1.04 14.17
N VAL A 56 -4.59 -1.86 13.84
CA VAL A 56 -4.64 -3.31 14.10
C VAL A 56 -4.23 -4.06 12.84
N PHE A 57 -3.34 -5.04 12.97
CA PHE A 57 -2.87 -5.83 11.85
C PHE A 57 -3.60 -7.17 11.77
N LEU A 58 -4.28 -7.43 10.64
CA LEU A 58 -4.90 -8.72 10.32
C LEU A 58 -4.12 -9.39 9.19
N GLU A 59 -3.51 -10.54 9.50
CA GLU A 59 -2.71 -11.27 8.54
C GLU A 59 -3.57 -12.03 7.51
N ALA A 60 -3.26 -11.83 6.23
CA ALA A 60 -3.81 -12.60 5.13
C ALA A 60 -2.84 -13.71 4.67
N ASP A 61 -2.93 -14.88 5.28
CA ASP A 61 -2.20 -16.07 4.83
C ASP A 61 -2.91 -16.75 3.65
N ILE A 62 -2.82 -16.14 2.48
CA ILE A 62 -3.51 -16.59 1.26
C ILE A 62 -2.90 -17.83 0.60
N LYS A 63 -1.77 -18.32 1.09
CA LYS A 63 -1.13 -19.56 0.65
C LYS A 63 -1.39 -20.73 1.60
N GLY A 64 -1.66 -20.46 2.87
CA GLY A 64 -1.96 -21.41 3.93
C GLY A 64 -3.43 -21.37 4.36
N LYS A 65 -3.70 -20.93 5.60
CA LYS A 65 -5.05 -21.00 6.23
C LYS A 65 -6.17 -20.26 5.51
N HIS A 66 -5.82 -19.25 4.67
CA HIS A 66 -6.78 -18.46 3.90
C HIS A 66 -6.75 -18.76 2.39
N LYS A 67 -6.26 -19.97 2.01
CA LYS A 67 -6.23 -20.44 0.63
C LYS A 67 -7.63 -20.79 0.12
N GLY A 68 -7.90 -20.42 -1.13
CA GLY A 68 -9.15 -20.75 -1.82
C GLY A 68 -10.37 -19.97 -1.29
N PHE A 69 -11.54 -20.35 -1.75
CA PHE A 69 -12.80 -19.64 -1.40
C PHE A 69 -13.15 -19.79 0.09
N MET A 70 -13.07 -21.01 0.63
CA MET A 70 -13.37 -21.26 2.05
C MET A 70 -12.38 -20.55 2.98
N GLY A 71 -11.08 -20.50 2.61
CA GLY A 71 -10.10 -19.71 3.34
C GLY A 71 -10.39 -18.21 3.33
N LEU A 72 -10.90 -17.68 2.23
CA LEU A 72 -11.32 -16.27 2.17
C LEU A 72 -12.57 -15.99 3.01
N LEU A 73 -13.52 -16.93 3.09
CA LEU A 73 -14.67 -16.81 3.99
C LEU A 73 -14.23 -16.84 5.46
N LYS A 74 -13.27 -17.72 5.82
CA LYS A 74 -12.66 -17.73 7.15
C LYS A 74 -12.02 -16.37 7.48
N LEU A 75 -11.20 -15.83 6.58
CA LEU A 75 -10.57 -14.52 6.72
C LEU A 75 -11.61 -13.39 6.86
N SER A 76 -12.73 -13.49 6.14
CA SER A 76 -13.83 -12.53 6.25
C SER A 76 -14.50 -12.56 7.62
N LYS A 77 -14.66 -13.76 8.21
CA LYS A 77 -15.18 -13.95 9.58
C LYS A 77 -14.19 -13.39 10.61
N GLU A 78 -12.89 -13.66 10.46
CA GLU A 78 -11.83 -13.11 11.31
C GLU A 78 -11.83 -11.57 11.25
N ALA A 79 -12.00 -10.98 10.05
CA ALA A 79 -12.12 -9.53 9.92
C ALA A 79 -13.38 -8.99 10.61
N ASN A 80 -14.50 -9.69 10.52
CA ASN A 80 -15.74 -9.28 11.18
C ASN A 80 -15.67 -9.35 12.70
N SER A 81 -14.93 -10.33 13.26
CA SER A 81 -14.74 -10.45 14.73
C SER A 81 -13.89 -9.33 15.33
N LEU A 82 -13.17 -8.57 14.51
CA LEU A 82 -12.46 -7.34 14.91
C LEU A 82 -13.38 -6.10 14.93
N GLU A 83 -14.70 -6.29 14.90
CA GLU A 83 -15.71 -5.22 14.98
C GLU A 83 -15.56 -4.13 13.92
N VAL A 84 -15.00 -4.49 12.74
CA VAL A 84 -14.93 -3.55 11.62
C VAL A 84 -16.33 -3.15 11.19
N ASN A 85 -16.55 -1.86 10.94
CA ASN A 85 -17.85 -1.33 10.54
C ASN A 85 -17.84 -0.66 9.17
N ALA A 86 -16.66 -0.52 8.56
CA ALA A 86 -16.52 -0.14 7.16
C ALA A 86 -15.35 -0.89 6.48
N VAL A 87 -15.35 -0.92 5.15
CA VAL A 87 -14.34 -1.59 4.32
C VAL A 87 -13.81 -0.64 3.25
N ALA A 88 -12.52 -0.37 3.28
CA ALA A 88 -11.75 0.31 2.24
C ALA A 88 -11.00 -0.73 1.38
N ASP A 89 -11.61 -1.21 0.28
CA ASP A 89 -10.93 -2.12 -0.65
C ASP A 89 -9.99 -1.34 -1.58
N LEU A 90 -8.74 -1.18 -1.17
CA LEU A 90 -7.67 -0.55 -1.95
C LEU A 90 -7.03 -1.51 -2.96
N HIS A 91 -7.51 -2.76 -3.04
CA HIS A 91 -6.93 -3.77 -3.91
C HIS A 91 -7.76 -4.06 -5.17
N ASN A 92 -9.08 -4.16 -5.04
CA ASN A 92 -10.02 -4.42 -6.14
C ASN A 92 -9.60 -5.61 -7.04
N VAL A 93 -9.37 -6.77 -6.43
CA VAL A 93 -9.10 -8.06 -7.09
C VAL A 93 -10.11 -9.10 -6.59
N ILE A 94 -10.18 -10.26 -7.23
CA ILE A 94 -11.16 -11.30 -6.88
C ILE A 94 -11.16 -11.61 -5.38
N ARG A 95 -9.99 -11.78 -4.76
CA ARG A 95 -9.87 -12.09 -3.33
C ARG A 95 -10.45 -10.98 -2.45
N SER A 96 -10.07 -9.73 -2.68
CA SER A 96 -10.58 -8.61 -1.89
C SER A 96 -12.08 -8.39 -2.13
N LYS A 97 -12.56 -8.60 -3.34
CA LYS A 97 -14.01 -8.51 -3.66
C LYS A 97 -14.84 -9.54 -2.88
N ILE A 98 -14.36 -10.77 -2.71
CA ILE A 98 -15.06 -11.80 -1.92
C ILE A 98 -15.19 -11.32 -0.47
N ILE A 99 -14.09 -10.86 0.14
CA ILE A 99 -14.08 -10.36 1.52
C ILE A 99 -15.00 -9.15 1.66
N THR A 100 -14.86 -8.17 0.77
CA THR A 100 -15.68 -6.95 0.76
C THR A 100 -17.17 -7.28 0.60
N ARG A 101 -17.52 -8.21 -0.32
CA ARG A 101 -18.90 -8.62 -0.53
C ARG A 101 -19.49 -9.33 0.68
N TYR A 102 -18.73 -10.22 1.32
CA TYR A 102 -19.15 -10.88 2.55
C TYR A 102 -19.49 -9.85 3.64
N LEU A 103 -18.60 -8.89 3.90
CA LEU A 103 -18.83 -7.86 4.91
C LEU A 103 -19.98 -6.90 4.55
N LYS A 104 -20.18 -6.60 3.25
CA LYS A 104 -21.35 -5.84 2.79
C LYS A 104 -22.67 -6.56 3.08
N ILE A 105 -22.75 -7.87 2.90
CA ILE A 105 -23.94 -8.68 3.24
C ILE A 105 -24.24 -8.59 4.74
N LEU A 106 -23.21 -8.45 5.58
CA LEU A 106 -23.34 -8.20 7.02
C LEU A 106 -23.64 -6.73 7.37
N GLY A 107 -24.03 -5.90 6.41
CA GLY A 107 -24.41 -4.50 6.62
C GLY A 107 -23.25 -3.51 6.73
N LYS A 108 -21.99 -3.92 6.49
CA LYS A 108 -20.85 -3.01 6.58
C LYS A 108 -20.80 -2.07 5.36
N LYS A 109 -20.56 -0.77 5.59
CA LYS A 109 -20.31 0.20 4.52
C LYS A 109 -19.01 -0.16 3.80
N ALA A 110 -18.98 -0.10 2.45
CA ALA A 110 -17.77 -0.46 1.71
C ALA A 110 -17.55 0.44 0.51
N ALA A 111 -16.31 0.86 0.31
CA ALA A 111 -15.83 1.56 -0.86
C ALA A 111 -14.65 0.81 -1.49
N THR A 112 -14.55 0.88 -2.82
CA THR A 112 -13.55 0.13 -3.58
C THR A 112 -12.82 1.06 -4.54
N ILE A 113 -11.50 0.93 -4.61
CA ILE A 113 -10.64 1.75 -5.45
C ILE A 113 -11.03 1.68 -6.93
N ASN A 114 -11.11 2.85 -7.56
CA ASN A 114 -11.10 2.97 -9.01
C ASN A 114 -9.65 3.01 -9.51
N LYS A 115 -9.20 1.92 -10.14
CA LYS A 115 -7.83 1.80 -10.67
C LYS A 115 -7.56 2.62 -11.94
N GLY A 116 -8.54 3.35 -12.46
CA GLY A 116 -8.40 4.15 -13.68
C GLY A 116 -8.06 3.33 -14.93
N ARG A 117 -8.53 2.08 -15.05
CA ARG A 117 -8.16 1.19 -16.17
C ARG A 117 -8.58 1.75 -17.52
N LYS A 118 -9.74 2.40 -17.61
CA LYS A 118 -10.23 3.05 -18.84
C LYS A 118 -9.31 4.19 -19.26
N GLU A 119 -8.93 5.06 -18.31
CA GLU A 119 -8.04 6.20 -18.51
C GLU A 119 -6.64 5.71 -18.95
N LYS A 120 -6.08 4.73 -18.25
CA LYS A 120 -4.80 4.09 -18.60
C LYS A 120 -4.82 3.49 -20.00
N LYS A 121 -5.91 2.78 -20.36
CA LYS A 121 -6.09 2.24 -21.71
C LYS A 121 -6.17 3.34 -22.76
N SER A 122 -6.84 4.46 -22.47
CA SER A 122 -6.91 5.61 -23.36
C SER A 122 -5.54 6.27 -23.58
N LEU A 123 -4.72 6.37 -22.52
CA LEU A 123 -3.36 6.90 -22.58
C LEU A 123 -2.41 6.04 -23.43
N THR A 124 -2.59 4.71 -23.44
CA THR A 124 -1.69 3.75 -24.11
C THR A 124 -2.18 3.29 -25.48
N ARG A 125 -3.31 3.79 -26.01
CA ARG A 125 -3.83 3.43 -27.33
C ARG A 125 -2.83 3.77 -28.42
N VAL A 126 -2.82 2.97 -29.50
CA VAL A 126 -2.01 3.25 -30.70
C VAL A 126 -2.55 4.47 -31.44
N LYS A 127 -3.88 4.54 -31.62
CA LYS A 127 -4.58 5.66 -32.26
C LYS A 127 -5.45 6.42 -31.24
N ASN A 128 -5.63 7.71 -31.46
CA ASN A 128 -6.46 8.59 -30.61
C ASN A 128 -6.05 8.54 -29.13
N LYS A 129 -4.75 8.66 -28.85
CA LYS A 129 -4.21 8.74 -27.49
C LYS A 129 -4.73 9.99 -26.80
N ASN A 130 -5.15 9.83 -25.55
CA ASN A 130 -5.47 10.96 -24.68
C ASN A 130 -4.31 11.18 -23.70
N PHE A 131 -3.44 12.15 -23.99
CA PHE A 131 -2.31 12.56 -23.16
C PHE A 131 -2.78 13.48 -22.04
N LYS A 132 -3.48 12.93 -21.07
CA LYS A 132 -3.88 13.64 -19.87
C LYS A 132 -3.20 13.02 -18.66
N GLN A 133 -2.67 13.87 -17.76
CA GLN A 133 -2.16 13.41 -16.48
C GLN A 133 -3.26 12.63 -15.73
N LEU A 134 -2.94 11.44 -15.28
CA LEU A 134 -3.88 10.60 -14.54
C LEU A 134 -3.79 10.90 -13.04
N LYS A 135 -4.91 10.71 -12.34
CA LYS A 135 -4.98 10.77 -10.89
C LYS A 135 -3.94 9.81 -10.28
N THR A 136 -3.18 10.28 -9.30
CA THR A 136 -2.14 9.49 -8.62
C THR A 136 -2.75 8.30 -7.87
N THR A 137 -1.95 7.30 -7.56
CA THR A 137 -2.41 6.16 -6.75
C THR A 137 -2.77 6.60 -5.32
N HIS A 138 -2.01 7.52 -4.73
CA HIS A 138 -2.32 8.09 -3.41
C HIS A 138 -3.70 8.74 -3.40
N GLN A 139 -3.99 9.60 -4.40
CA GLN A 139 -5.30 10.22 -4.50
C GLN A 139 -6.42 9.21 -4.69
N ARG A 140 -6.17 8.12 -5.46
CA ARG A 140 -7.17 7.04 -5.63
C ARG A 140 -7.41 6.29 -4.32
N TYR A 141 -6.43 6.20 -3.43
CA TYR A 141 -6.61 5.65 -2.08
C TYR A 141 -7.41 6.63 -1.21
N ALA A 142 -7.08 7.91 -1.23
CA ALA A 142 -7.83 8.96 -0.51
C ALA A 142 -9.30 8.99 -0.93
N ASP A 143 -9.60 8.90 -2.24
CA ASP A 143 -10.97 8.84 -2.78
C ASP A 143 -11.80 7.69 -2.17
N VAL A 144 -11.17 6.56 -1.80
CA VAL A 144 -11.86 5.44 -1.14
C VAL A 144 -12.29 5.82 0.27
N PHE A 145 -11.45 6.51 1.02
CA PHE A 145 -11.80 7.02 2.34
C PHE A 145 -12.85 8.12 2.25
N GLU A 146 -12.76 9.02 1.29
CA GLU A 146 -13.77 10.03 1.01
C GLU A 146 -15.15 9.41 0.75
N ALA A 147 -15.22 8.34 -0.06
CA ALA A 147 -16.46 7.59 -0.30
C ALA A 147 -17.04 6.91 0.96
N LEU A 148 -16.23 6.70 2.00
CA LEU A 148 -16.66 6.25 3.32
C LEU A 148 -17.07 7.39 4.25
N GLY A 149 -16.83 8.65 3.86
CA GLY A 149 -17.17 9.86 4.62
C GLY A 149 -15.97 10.51 5.33
N PHE A 150 -14.73 10.16 4.92
CA PHE A 150 -13.49 10.69 5.47
C PHE A 150 -12.68 11.39 4.36
N SER A 151 -12.78 12.70 4.27
CA SER A 151 -11.99 13.48 3.32
C SER A 151 -10.55 13.62 3.81
N ILE A 152 -9.58 13.41 2.92
CA ILE A 152 -8.15 13.47 3.25
C ILE A 152 -7.48 14.45 2.27
N ASP A 153 -6.82 15.47 2.81
CA ASP A 153 -5.98 16.39 2.03
C ASP A 153 -4.52 15.92 2.05
N LEU A 154 -4.09 15.33 0.95
CA LEU A 154 -2.72 14.79 0.82
C LEU A 154 -1.65 15.87 0.65
N THR A 155 -2.00 17.15 0.49
CA THR A 155 -1.03 18.26 0.45
C THR A 155 -0.40 18.48 1.82
N ASN A 156 -1.07 18.09 2.89
CA ASN A 156 -0.62 18.19 4.27
C ASN A 156 0.26 17.02 4.74
N PHE A 157 0.72 16.17 3.80
CA PHE A 157 1.59 15.06 4.15
C PHE A 157 2.92 15.56 4.71
N ASN A 158 3.13 15.36 5.99
CA ASN A 158 4.42 15.50 6.63
C ASN A 158 5.27 14.25 6.32
N SER A 159 6.56 14.46 6.01
CA SER A 159 7.45 13.32 5.74
C SER A 159 7.45 12.35 6.93
N LEU A 160 7.38 11.06 6.64
CA LEU A 160 7.52 10.04 7.69
C LEU A 160 8.80 10.30 8.48
N ALA A 161 8.73 10.12 9.81
CA ALA A 161 9.89 10.26 10.68
C ALA A 161 11.06 9.41 10.17
N LYS A 162 12.24 10.00 10.11
CA LYS A 162 13.47 9.25 9.76
C LYS A 162 13.71 8.21 10.85
N LYS A 163 13.78 6.94 10.43
CA LYS A 163 14.13 5.86 11.34
C LYS A 163 15.63 5.85 11.58
N GLU A 164 16.01 5.66 12.83
CA GLU A 164 17.40 5.33 13.15
C GLU A 164 17.75 3.95 12.60
N TYR A 165 18.95 3.85 12.06
CA TYR A 165 19.45 2.57 11.60
C TYR A 165 19.78 1.66 12.79
N ASN A 166 19.39 0.41 12.74
CA ASN A 166 19.79 -0.56 13.74
C ASN A 166 21.31 -0.83 13.67
N LYS A 167 21.88 -1.36 14.75
CA LYS A 167 23.33 -1.61 14.86
C LYS A 167 23.88 -2.47 13.71
N ASN A 168 23.12 -3.47 13.26
CA ASN A 168 23.55 -4.35 12.16
C ASN A 168 23.67 -3.58 10.84
N LEU A 169 22.73 -2.70 10.55
CA LEU A 169 22.77 -1.85 9.37
C LEU A 169 23.88 -0.81 9.45
N LEU A 170 24.11 -0.22 10.62
CA LEU A 170 25.23 0.69 10.86
C LEU A 170 26.57 0.00 10.65
N ASN A 171 26.72 -1.24 11.13
CA ASN A 171 27.93 -2.04 10.92
C ASN A 171 28.14 -2.36 9.43
N LEU A 172 27.08 -2.68 8.70
CA LEU A 172 27.14 -2.95 7.25
C LEU A 172 27.51 -1.69 6.45
N LEU A 173 26.97 -0.52 6.82
CA LEU A 173 27.27 0.75 6.15
C LEU A 173 28.66 1.30 6.50
N GLY A 174 29.27 0.82 7.58
CA GLY A 174 30.57 1.28 8.06
C GLY A 174 30.55 2.74 8.52
N LYS A 175 31.73 3.29 8.82
CA LYS A 175 31.89 4.72 9.16
C LYS A 175 31.78 5.54 7.87
N LYS A 176 30.75 6.40 7.79
CA LYS A 176 30.54 7.31 6.66
C LYS A 176 31.71 8.30 6.56
N LYS A 177 32.62 8.05 5.63
CA LYS A 177 33.67 9.01 5.27
C LYS A 177 33.37 9.79 4.00
N LYS A 178 32.46 9.27 3.16
CA LYS A 178 32.10 9.81 1.84
C LYS A 178 30.58 9.71 1.60
N ILE A 179 30.12 10.24 0.49
CA ILE A 179 28.73 10.08 0.01
C ILE A 179 28.45 8.59 -0.20
N THR A 180 27.33 8.11 0.35
CA THR A 180 26.90 6.72 0.18
C THR A 180 25.76 6.66 -0.83
N ILE A 181 25.94 5.93 -1.92
CA ILE A 181 24.94 5.73 -2.97
C ILE A 181 24.43 4.29 -2.91
N GLY A 182 23.12 4.12 -2.70
CA GLY A 182 22.45 2.82 -2.74
C GLY A 182 21.97 2.49 -4.15
N ILE A 183 22.39 1.34 -4.70
CA ILE A 183 21.98 0.88 -6.02
C ILE A 183 21.14 -0.39 -5.89
N ALA A 184 19.92 -0.40 -6.48
CA ALA A 184 19.02 -1.55 -6.55
C ALA A 184 18.93 -2.06 -8.00
N PRO A 185 19.86 -2.91 -8.47
CA PRO A 185 19.97 -3.26 -9.89
C PRO A 185 18.98 -4.33 -10.37
N PHE A 186 18.27 -4.99 -9.43
CA PHE A 186 17.42 -6.13 -9.74
C PHE A 186 15.93 -5.79 -9.66
N ALA A 187 15.15 -6.35 -10.58
CA ALA A 187 13.69 -6.29 -10.57
C ALA A 187 13.08 -7.65 -10.90
N ALA A 188 11.79 -7.84 -10.58
CA ALA A 188 11.07 -9.10 -10.87
C ALA A 188 10.94 -9.41 -12.37
N TYR A 189 11.08 -8.40 -13.24
CA TYR A 189 10.95 -8.53 -14.70
C TYR A 189 12.15 -7.91 -15.39
N LYS A 190 12.71 -8.60 -16.40
CA LYS A 190 13.84 -8.12 -17.21
C LYS A 190 13.58 -6.74 -17.83
N SER A 191 12.34 -6.46 -18.28
CA SER A 191 11.94 -5.17 -18.85
C SER A 191 11.98 -3.99 -17.89
N LYS A 192 12.18 -4.25 -16.59
CA LYS A 192 12.31 -3.23 -15.52
C LYS A 192 13.74 -3.15 -14.98
N MET A 193 14.67 -3.91 -15.54
CA MET A 193 16.07 -3.91 -15.15
C MET A 193 16.87 -3.08 -16.13
N TYR A 194 17.74 -2.22 -15.62
CA TYR A 194 18.80 -1.64 -16.43
C TYR A 194 19.86 -2.73 -16.70
N PRO A 195 20.45 -2.83 -17.92
CA PRO A 195 21.41 -3.89 -18.25
C PRO A 195 22.59 -3.91 -17.26
N LEU A 196 22.84 -5.08 -16.65
CA LEU A 196 23.88 -5.22 -15.63
C LEU A 196 25.29 -4.80 -16.08
N PRO A 197 25.73 -5.04 -17.33
CA PRO A 197 27.04 -4.53 -17.80
C PRO A 197 27.12 -3.00 -17.80
N LEU A 198 25.99 -2.30 -18.05
CA LEU A 198 25.92 -0.84 -18.02
C LEU A 198 25.88 -0.31 -16.58
N ILE A 199 25.18 -1.01 -15.65
CA ILE A 199 25.22 -0.67 -14.21
C ILE A 199 26.66 -0.75 -13.67
N LYS A 200 27.43 -1.76 -14.08
CA LYS A 200 28.86 -1.88 -13.68
C LYS A 200 29.68 -0.66 -14.11
N LYS A 201 29.45 -0.16 -15.34
CA LYS A 201 30.11 1.07 -15.81
C LYS A 201 29.72 2.28 -14.97
N VAL A 202 28.41 2.45 -14.72
CA VAL A 202 27.91 3.55 -13.86
C VAL A 202 28.54 3.51 -12.47
N ILE A 203 28.64 2.32 -11.85
CA ILE A 203 29.28 2.16 -10.55
C ILE A 203 30.76 2.57 -10.61
N ALA A 204 31.50 2.11 -11.62
CA ALA A 204 32.90 2.44 -11.79
C ALA A 204 33.15 3.94 -12.03
N ASP A 205 32.24 4.60 -12.76
CA ASP A 205 32.34 6.05 -13.00
C ASP A 205 32.02 6.85 -11.72
N LEU A 206 30.98 6.46 -10.97
CA LEU A 206 30.65 7.08 -9.67
C LEU A 206 31.78 6.91 -8.63
N ASP A 207 32.46 5.76 -8.63
CA ASP A 207 33.58 5.50 -7.70
C ASP A 207 34.82 6.34 -8.03
N LYS A 208 35.00 6.75 -9.28
CA LYS A 208 36.08 7.66 -9.70
C LYS A 208 35.82 9.12 -9.37
N GLU A 209 34.56 9.54 -9.38
CA GLU A 209 34.18 10.94 -9.15
C GLU A 209 34.03 11.28 -7.66
N HIS A 210 33.87 10.27 -6.77
CA HIS A 210 33.57 10.42 -5.34
C HIS A 210 34.41 9.49 -4.45
#